data_a58ddc1b221aeea8c3efc43c17d785e1
#
_entry.id   a58ddc1b221aeea8c3efc43c17d785e1
#
_cell.length_a   1.000
_cell.length_b   1.000
_cell.length_c   1.000
_cell.angle_alpha   90.00
_cell.angle_beta   90.00
_cell.angle_gamma   90.00
#
_symmetry.space_group_name_H-M   'P 1'
#
loop_
_entity.id
_entity.type
_entity.pdbx_description
1 polymer ?
#
loop_
_entity_poly.entity_id
_entity_poly.type
_entity_poly.pdbx_seq_one_letter_code
_entity_poly.pdbx_strand_id
1 'polypeptide(L)'
;MSADDERQAARRQHAVALAYGSGDAAPKVVAKGRGLVAEQIIGRARDAGVFVHESKELVSLLMEVDLDRQIPPGLYRAIAELLAWLYHIESAHAAGLATPPAPDTARLLPPQEPPVGTDASNH
;
A
#
# COMPACT_ATOMS: atom_id res chain seq x y z
N MET A 1 5.75 24.32 11.91
CA MET A 1 4.52 23.63 11.43
C MET A 1 3.46 23.72 12.51
N SER A 2 2.24 24.10 12.13
CA SER A 2 1.17 24.27 13.10
C SER A 2 0.48 22.94 13.39
N ALA A 3 -0.24 22.87 14.52
CA ALA A 3 -1.02 21.69 14.87
C ALA A 3 -2.09 21.40 13.84
N ASP A 4 -2.63 22.44 13.20
CA ASP A 4 -3.64 22.27 12.16
C ASP A 4 -3.08 21.58 10.94
N ASP A 5 -1.85 21.92 10.54
CA ASP A 5 -1.20 21.27 9.41
C ASP A 5 -0.97 19.78 9.67
N GLU A 6 -0.57 19.45 10.90
CA GLU A 6 -0.38 18.06 11.27
C GLU A 6 -1.66 17.27 11.24
N ARG A 7 -2.76 17.86 11.72
CA ARG A 7 -4.07 17.22 11.69
C ARG A 7 -4.56 16.98 10.27
N GLN A 8 -4.34 17.95 9.40
CA GLN A 8 -4.74 17.82 8.01
C GLN A 8 -3.94 16.75 7.29
N ALA A 9 -2.63 16.67 7.58
CA ALA A 9 -1.80 15.62 7.00
C ALA A 9 -2.27 14.25 7.45
N ALA A 10 -2.59 14.09 8.75
CA ALA A 10 -3.10 12.83 9.27
C ALA A 10 -4.43 12.43 8.64
N ARG A 11 -5.32 13.40 8.44
CA ARG A 11 -6.62 13.13 7.83
C ARG A 11 -6.53 12.63 6.40
N ARG A 12 -5.47 13.03 5.69
CA ARG A 12 -5.26 12.63 4.31
C ARG A 12 -4.48 11.33 4.18
N GLN A 13 -3.97 10.84 5.29
CA GLN A 13 -3.20 9.60 5.30
C GLN A 13 -4.13 8.40 5.14
N HIS A 14 -3.70 7.46 4.33
CA HIS A 14 -4.41 6.19 4.17
C HIS A 14 -3.43 5.05 4.45
N ALA A 15 -3.96 3.95 4.96
CA ALA A 15 -3.16 2.75 5.17
C ALA A 15 -4.00 1.51 4.89
N VAL A 16 -3.35 0.50 4.34
CA VAL A 16 -3.96 -0.79 4.09
C VAL A 16 -2.96 -1.86 4.52
N ALA A 17 -3.45 -2.84 5.26
CA ALA A 17 -2.64 -3.98 5.64
C ALA A 17 -3.05 -5.19 4.80
N LEU A 18 -2.04 -5.90 4.30
CA LEU A 18 -2.25 -7.10 3.49
C LEU A 18 -1.72 -8.30 4.23
N ALA A 19 -2.40 -9.42 4.09
CA ALA A 19 -1.92 -10.70 4.59
C ALA A 19 -1.75 -11.64 3.41
N TYR A 20 -0.62 -12.33 3.38
CA TYR A 20 -0.32 -13.29 2.33
C TYR A 20 0.34 -14.51 2.98
N GLY A 21 -0.39 -15.59 3.03
CA GLY A 21 0.08 -16.80 3.67
C GLY A 21 0.34 -17.93 2.70
N SER A 22 0.94 -18.99 3.23
CA SER A 22 1.17 -20.19 2.46
C SER A 22 -0.16 -20.75 1.97
N GLY A 23 -0.24 -21.03 0.68
CA GLY A 23 -1.46 -21.54 0.08
C GLY A 23 -2.43 -20.50 -0.43
N ASP A 24 -2.18 -19.23 -0.16
CA ASP A 24 -3.03 -18.16 -0.68
C ASP A 24 -2.70 -17.90 -2.14
N ALA A 25 -3.76 -17.76 -2.97
CA ALA A 25 -3.57 -17.43 -4.38
C ALA A 25 -3.13 -15.98 -4.55
N ALA A 26 -3.58 -15.10 -3.67
CA ALA A 26 -3.22 -13.69 -3.69
C ALA A 26 -3.37 -13.11 -2.29
N PRO A 27 -2.66 -12.00 -1.99
CA PRO A 27 -2.85 -11.31 -0.72
C PRO A 27 -4.27 -10.80 -0.58
N LYS A 28 -4.72 -10.67 0.67
CA LYS A 28 -6.03 -10.09 0.93
C LYS A 28 -5.92 -8.93 1.91
N VAL A 29 -6.88 -8.03 1.84
CA VAL A 29 -6.93 -6.84 2.70
C VAL A 29 -7.47 -7.25 4.06
N VAL A 30 -6.66 -7.08 5.10
CA VAL A 30 -7.07 -7.44 6.47
C VAL A 30 -7.33 -6.23 7.34
N ALA A 31 -6.88 -5.05 6.94
CA ALA A 31 -7.20 -3.80 7.63
C ALA A 31 -7.04 -2.65 6.66
N LYS A 32 -7.86 -1.63 6.82
CA LYS A 32 -7.71 -0.41 6.05
C LYS A 32 -8.32 0.75 6.83
N GLY A 33 -7.81 1.94 6.58
CA GLY A 33 -8.33 3.11 7.25
C GLY A 33 -7.66 4.37 6.76
N ARG A 34 -8.18 5.50 7.21
CA ARG A 34 -7.63 6.82 6.88
C ARG A 34 -7.54 7.65 8.17
N GLY A 35 -6.73 8.71 8.11
CA GLY A 35 -6.56 9.60 9.24
C GLY A 35 -5.92 8.90 10.42
N LEU A 36 -6.52 9.03 11.59
CA LEU A 36 -5.99 8.43 12.81
C LEU A 36 -5.97 6.91 12.76
N VAL A 37 -6.94 6.30 12.09
CA VAL A 37 -6.94 4.85 11.91
C VAL A 37 -5.73 4.42 11.09
N ALA A 38 -5.40 5.17 10.04
CA ALA A 38 -4.21 4.88 9.25
C ALA A 38 -2.94 4.96 10.10
N GLU A 39 -2.84 5.97 10.95
CA GLU A 39 -1.69 6.10 11.85
C GLU A 39 -1.56 4.89 12.78
N GLN A 40 -2.69 4.42 13.31
CA GLN A 40 -2.69 3.25 14.18
C GLN A 40 -2.26 1.99 13.45
N ILE A 41 -2.74 1.81 12.22
CA ILE A 41 -2.34 0.66 11.40
C ILE A 41 -0.83 0.68 11.17
N ILE A 42 -0.29 1.82 10.78
CA ILE A 42 1.14 1.95 10.50
C ILE A 42 1.95 1.74 11.77
N GLY A 43 1.53 2.34 12.88
CA GLY A 43 2.21 2.19 14.16
C GLY A 43 2.28 0.74 14.63
N ARG A 44 1.15 0.03 14.54
CA ARG A 44 1.12 -1.37 14.93
C ARG A 44 1.97 -2.24 14.01
N ALA A 45 1.99 -1.93 12.72
CA ALA A 45 2.83 -2.65 11.77
C ALA A 45 4.31 -2.49 12.12
N ARG A 46 4.74 -1.27 12.43
CA ARG A 46 6.12 -1.01 12.82
C ARG A 46 6.48 -1.71 14.13
N ASP A 47 5.59 -1.65 15.11
CA ASP A 47 5.82 -2.29 16.41
C ASP A 47 5.93 -3.80 16.27
N ALA A 48 5.19 -4.38 15.35
CA ALA A 48 5.22 -5.82 15.10
C ALA A 48 6.32 -6.26 14.15
N GLY A 49 7.14 -5.32 13.66
CA GLY A 49 8.20 -5.63 12.71
C GLY A 49 7.70 -5.90 11.30
N VAL A 50 6.48 -5.49 10.99
CA VAL A 50 5.91 -5.63 9.65
C VAL A 50 6.42 -4.50 8.77
N PHE A 51 6.78 -4.83 7.54
CA PHE A 51 7.28 -3.84 6.61
C PHE A 51 6.19 -2.84 6.21
N VAL A 52 6.55 -1.56 6.14
CA VAL A 52 5.65 -0.49 5.71
C VAL A 52 6.20 0.13 4.43
N HIS A 53 5.43 0.03 3.36
CA HIS A 53 5.77 0.60 2.05
C HIS A 53 4.88 1.81 1.77
N GLU A 54 5.47 2.90 1.31
CA GLU A 54 4.73 4.10 1.02
C GLU A 54 4.52 4.27 -0.48
N SER A 55 3.25 4.29 -0.89
CA SER A 55 2.84 4.56 -2.27
C SER A 55 1.41 5.02 -2.26
N LYS A 56 1.20 6.29 -2.56
CA LYS A 56 -0.15 6.86 -2.59
C LYS A 56 -1.03 6.18 -3.61
N GLU A 57 -0.48 5.93 -4.79
CA GLU A 57 -1.24 5.34 -5.89
C GLU A 57 -1.69 3.92 -5.55
N LEU A 58 -0.78 3.12 -5.04
CA LEU A 58 -1.11 1.75 -4.68
C LEU A 58 -2.12 1.70 -3.54
N VAL A 59 -1.91 2.50 -2.49
CA VAL A 59 -2.80 2.52 -1.35
C VAL A 59 -4.20 3.00 -1.76
N SER A 60 -4.30 3.99 -2.64
CA SER A 60 -5.59 4.46 -3.14
C SER A 60 -6.39 3.32 -3.78
N LEU A 61 -5.74 2.52 -4.59
CA LEU A 61 -6.41 1.39 -5.24
C LEU A 61 -6.78 0.31 -4.24
N LEU A 62 -5.91 0.04 -3.27
CA LEU A 62 -6.19 -0.96 -2.25
C LEU A 62 -7.32 -0.55 -1.32
N MET A 63 -7.50 0.74 -1.09
CA MET A 63 -8.60 1.23 -0.25
C MET A 63 -9.98 0.85 -0.82
N GLU A 64 -10.06 0.60 -2.11
CA GLU A 64 -11.31 0.21 -2.76
C GLU A 64 -11.61 -1.28 -2.64
N VAL A 65 -10.66 -2.06 -2.16
CA VAL A 65 -10.85 -3.50 -1.95
C VAL A 65 -11.53 -3.72 -0.60
N ASP A 66 -12.58 -4.52 -0.58
CA ASP A 66 -13.29 -4.82 0.65
C ASP A 66 -12.43 -5.64 1.62
N LEU A 67 -12.71 -5.48 2.91
CA LEU A 67 -12.01 -6.26 3.93
C LEU A 67 -12.20 -7.75 3.68
N ASP A 68 -11.16 -8.51 3.94
CA ASP A 68 -11.11 -9.96 3.77
C ASP A 68 -11.22 -10.44 2.32
N ARG A 69 -11.12 -9.51 1.37
CA ARG A 69 -11.09 -9.85 -0.04
C ARG A 69 -9.65 -9.83 -0.56
N GLN A 70 -9.41 -10.70 -1.53
CA GLN A 70 -8.12 -10.71 -2.21
C GLN A 70 -7.97 -9.49 -3.10
N ILE A 71 -6.73 -9.07 -3.33
CA ILE A 71 -6.46 -7.97 -4.25
C ILE A 71 -6.91 -8.37 -5.66
N PRO A 72 -7.41 -7.43 -6.47
CA PRO A 72 -7.82 -7.74 -7.84
C PRO A 72 -6.61 -7.99 -8.73
N PRO A 73 -6.82 -8.74 -9.84
CA PRO A 73 -5.71 -9.07 -10.75
C PRO A 73 -4.94 -7.88 -11.28
N GLY A 74 -5.58 -6.73 -11.43
CA GLY A 74 -4.90 -5.51 -11.88
C GLY A 74 -3.78 -5.06 -10.96
N LEU A 75 -3.77 -5.52 -9.70
CA LEU A 75 -2.74 -5.13 -8.74
C LEU A 75 -1.70 -6.22 -8.52
N TYR A 76 -1.85 -7.38 -9.14
CA TYR A 76 -0.95 -8.53 -8.91
C TYR A 76 0.51 -8.18 -9.18
N ARG A 77 0.77 -7.51 -10.29
CA ARG A 77 2.15 -7.23 -10.69
C ARG A 77 2.84 -6.31 -9.69
N ALA A 78 2.16 -5.25 -9.29
CA ALA A 78 2.73 -4.30 -8.34
C ALA A 78 3.01 -4.96 -6.99
N ILE A 79 2.06 -5.75 -6.50
CA ILE A 79 2.24 -6.43 -5.21
C ILE A 79 3.30 -7.52 -5.32
N ALA A 80 3.36 -8.25 -6.43
CA ALA A 80 4.37 -9.28 -6.62
C ALA A 80 5.77 -8.69 -6.61
N GLU A 81 5.97 -7.56 -7.27
CA GLU A 81 7.27 -6.89 -7.27
C GLU A 81 7.65 -6.41 -5.87
N LEU A 82 6.67 -5.92 -5.12
CA LEU A 82 6.90 -5.49 -3.75
C LEU A 82 7.30 -6.68 -2.86
N LEU A 83 6.60 -7.79 -2.98
CA LEU A 83 6.91 -8.99 -2.21
C LEU A 83 8.29 -9.56 -2.58
N ALA A 84 8.63 -9.55 -3.85
CA ALA A 84 9.93 -9.99 -4.31
C ALA A 84 11.05 -9.10 -3.74
N TRP A 85 10.82 -7.80 -3.71
CA TRP A 85 11.77 -6.86 -3.12
C TRP A 85 11.95 -7.11 -1.63
N LEU A 86 10.85 -7.38 -0.90
CA LEU A 86 10.93 -7.72 0.52
C LEU A 86 11.78 -8.96 0.76
N TYR A 87 11.60 -9.97 -0.08
CA TYR A 87 12.41 -11.18 -0.01
C TYR A 87 13.89 -10.85 -0.21
N HIS A 88 14.21 -9.99 -1.18
CA HIS A 88 15.58 -9.58 -1.45
C HIS A 88 16.18 -8.78 -0.30
N ILE A 89 15.39 -7.92 0.35
CA ILE A 89 15.85 -7.19 1.52
C ILE A 89 16.26 -8.14 2.63
N GLU A 90 15.43 -9.11 2.91
CA GLU A 90 15.73 -10.09 3.98
C GLU A 90 17.00 -10.87 3.66
N SER A 91 17.15 -11.29 2.40
CA SER A 91 18.32 -12.01 1.96
C SER A 91 19.58 -11.15 2.02
N ALA A 92 19.48 -9.90 1.62
CA ALA A 92 20.61 -8.97 1.67
C ALA A 92 21.03 -8.69 3.11
N HIS A 93 20.07 -8.53 4.02
CA HIS A 93 20.37 -8.34 5.44
C HIS A 93 21.10 -9.54 6.02
N ALA A 94 20.61 -10.74 5.71
CA ALA A 94 21.25 -11.98 6.19
C ALA A 94 22.67 -12.13 5.68
N ALA A 95 22.94 -11.63 4.46
CA ALA A 95 24.27 -11.70 3.84
C ALA A 95 25.16 -10.51 4.17
N GLY A 96 24.65 -9.51 4.90
CA GLY A 96 25.39 -8.30 5.21
C GLY A 96 25.55 -7.35 4.04
N LEU A 97 24.71 -7.47 3.02
CA LEU A 97 24.75 -6.65 1.83
C LEU A 97 23.86 -5.41 1.95
N ALA A 98 24.09 -4.43 1.08
CA ALA A 98 23.27 -3.22 1.06
C ALA A 98 21.84 -3.54 0.63
N THR A 99 20.88 -2.74 1.14
CA THR A 99 19.48 -2.89 0.78
C THR A 99 19.26 -2.42 -0.67
N PRO A 100 18.65 -3.22 -1.53
CA PRO A 100 18.32 -2.78 -2.89
C PRO A 100 17.23 -1.70 -2.86
N PRO A 101 17.18 -0.84 -3.89
CA PRO A 101 16.15 0.20 -3.95
C PRO A 101 14.75 -0.40 -4.07
N ALA A 102 13.77 0.28 -3.48
CA ALA A 102 12.38 -0.16 -3.54
C ALA A 102 11.85 -0.04 -4.98
N PRO A 103 10.96 -0.96 -5.39
CA PRO A 103 10.36 -0.85 -6.72
C PRO A 103 9.41 0.34 -6.78
N ASP A 104 9.31 0.93 -7.97
CA ASP A 104 8.31 1.97 -8.24
C ASP A 104 7.00 1.29 -8.58
N THR A 105 6.23 0.96 -7.56
CA THR A 105 4.99 0.21 -7.74
C THR A 105 3.94 0.99 -8.53
N ALA A 106 4.01 2.32 -8.51
CA ALA A 106 3.05 3.14 -9.25
C ALA A 106 3.12 2.88 -10.76
N ARG A 107 4.29 2.56 -11.27
CA ARG A 107 4.48 2.25 -12.69
C ARG A 107 3.85 0.92 -13.11
N LEU A 108 3.57 0.08 -12.14
CA LEU A 108 3.03 -1.27 -12.37
C LEU A 108 1.53 -1.33 -12.18
N LEU A 109 0.91 -0.21 -11.81
CA LEU A 109 -0.52 -0.15 -11.57
C LEU A 109 -1.28 0.10 -12.87
N PRO A 110 -2.55 -0.36 -12.94
CA PRO A 110 -3.37 -0.05 -14.10
C PRO A 110 -3.63 1.44 -14.20
N PRO A 111 -3.87 1.97 -15.40
CA PRO A 111 -4.22 3.38 -15.56
C PRO A 111 -5.46 3.71 -14.74
N GLN A 112 -5.42 4.86 -14.05
CA GLN A 112 -6.56 5.34 -13.29
C GLN A 112 -7.39 6.26 -14.18
N GLU A 113 -8.68 6.00 -14.22
CA GLU A 113 -9.57 6.84 -15.00
C GLU A 113 -9.82 8.15 -14.25
N PRO A 114 -9.93 9.26 -14.99
CA PRO A 114 -10.31 10.52 -14.35
C PRO A 114 -11.72 10.42 -13.79
N PRO A 115 -12.05 11.27 -12.81
CA PRO A 115 -13.40 11.26 -12.25
C PRO A 115 -14.47 11.48 -13.32
N VAL A 116 -15.55 10.74 -13.20
CA VAL A 116 -16.63 10.77 -14.18
C VAL A 116 -17.19 12.19 -14.35
N GLY A 117 -17.30 12.94 -13.26
CA GLY A 117 -17.82 14.30 -13.33
C GLY A 117 -16.97 15.20 -14.19
N THR A 118 -15.67 14.95 -14.29
CA THR A 118 -14.79 15.74 -15.14
C THR A 118 -15.08 15.49 -16.60
N ASP A 119 -15.36 14.26 -16.96
CA ASP A 119 -15.67 13.91 -18.34
C ASP A 119 -17.00 14.48 -18.77
N ALA A 120 -17.97 14.45 -17.88
CA ALA A 120 -19.31 14.93 -18.19
C ALA A 120 -19.33 16.41 -18.56
N SER A 121 -18.39 17.17 -18.04
CA SER A 121 -18.34 18.61 -18.31
C SER A 121 -17.94 18.92 -19.74
N ASN A 122 -17.44 17.96 -20.45
CA ASN A 122 -16.95 18.16 -21.81
C ASN A 122 -18.03 18.02 -22.88
N HIS A 123 -19.24 17.75 -22.48
CA HIS A 123 -20.28 17.45 -23.45
C HIS A 123 -21.42 18.41 -23.42
#